data_ad95aa0b7ab5e6301d177306d21790c4
#
_entry.id   ad95aa0b7ab5e6301d177306d21790c4
#
_cell.length_a   1.000
_cell.length_b   1.000
_cell.length_c   1.000
_cell.angle_alpha   90.00
_cell.angle_beta   90.00
_cell.angle_gamma   90.00
#
_symmetry.space_group_name_H-M   'P 1'
#
loop_
_entity.id
_entity.type
_entity.pdbx_description
1 polymer ?
#
loop_
_entity_poly.entity_id
_entity_poly.type
_entity_poly.pdbx_seq_one_letter_code
_entity_poly.pdbx_strand_id
1 'polypeptide(L)'
;MKMKIFEVSSTDFLEDKRLINNALSDMASQFGLPNDFTFGEPTSRFGWTFFKLWIRPNLQDAINKKFDDMIRRYKGKPEEKFTFFIADYFQSKGCKTKVKLVDV
;
A
#
# COMPACT_ATOMS: atom_id res chain seq x y z
N MET A 1 12.00 -13.87 -0.83
CA MET A 1 11.10 -12.92 -1.49
C MET A 1 11.52 -11.50 -1.20
N LYS A 2 11.34 -10.64 -2.17
CA LYS A 2 11.72 -9.22 -2.02
C LYS A 2 10.61 -8.44 -1.35
N MET A 3 10.97 -7.52 -0.47
CA MET A 3 10.06 -6.55 0.10
C MET A 3 9.57 -5.60 -1.01
N LYS A 4 8.27 -5.33 -1.05
CA LYS A 4 7.73 -4.39 -2.02
C LYS A 4 7.83 -2.97 -1.47
N ILE A 5 8.28 -2.06 -2.33
CA ILE A 5 8.40 -0.64 -2.01
C ILE A 5 7.46 0.13 -2.92
N PHE A 6 6.60 0.92 -2.30
CA PHE A 6 5.65 1.76 -3.03
C PHE A 6 5.94 3.22 -2.77
N GLU A 7 5.73 4.06 -3.76
CA GLU A 7 5.69 5.50 -3.56
C GLU A 7 4.25 5.94 -3.53
N VAL A 8 3.89 6.62 -2.46
CA VAL A 8 2.53 7.12 -2.26
C VAL A 8 2.57 8.64 -2.42
N SER A 9 1.66 9.18 -3.23
CA SER A 9 1.52 10.62 -3.43
C SER A 9 0.20 11.08 -2.81
N SER A 10 0.26 12.15 -2.01
CA SER A 10 -0.89 12.64 -1.25
C SER A 10 -0.94 14.16 -1.26
N THR A 11 -2.15 14.71 -1.28
CA THR A 11 -2.38 16.15 -1.06
C THR A 11 -2.79 16.44 0.39
N ASP A 12 -3.00 15.39 1.19
CA ASP A 12 -3.35 15.52 2.61
C ASP A 12 -2.59 14.43 3.38
N PHE A 13 -1.27 14.65 3.53
CA PHE A 13 -0.35 13.64 4.02
C PHE A 13 -0.73 13.07 5.38
N LEU A 14 -1.02 13.92 6.37
CA LEU A 14 -1.27 13.45 7.72
C LEU A 14 -2.51 12.55 7.77
N GLU A 15 -3.59 12.96 7.11
CA GLU A 15 -4.82 12.18 7.08
C GLU A 15 -4.65 10.89 6.28
N ASP A 16 -4.04 10.97 5.11
CA ASP A 16 -3.85 9.79 4.27
C ASP A 16 -2.92 8.78 4.93
N LYS A 17 -1.85 9.25 5.57
CA LYS A 17 -0.95 8.35 6.31
C LYS A 17 -1.68 7.64 7.44
N ARG A 18 -2.52 8.36 8.18
CA ARG A 18 -3.34 7.78 9.26
C ARG A 18 -4.27 6.71 8.72
N LEU A 19 -4.94 6.99 7.60
CA LEU A 19 -5.88 6.04 7.00
C LEU A 19 -5.16 4.79 6.46
N ILE A 20 -4.02 4.97 5.82
CA ILE A 20 -3.22 3.85 5.33
C ILE A 20 -2.72 3.00 6.49
N ASN A 21 -2.22 3.64 7.55
CA ASN A 21 -1.75 2.92 8.74
C ASN A 21 -2.87 2.07 9.33
N ASN A 22 -4.07 2.65 9.47
CA ASN A 22 -5.21 1.93 10.01
C ASN A 22 -5.63 0.77 9.10
N ALA A 23 -5.66 1.00 7.79
CA ALA A 23 -6.07 -0.02 6.83
C ALA A 23 -5.12 -1.22 6.86
N LEU A 24 -3.81 -0.97 6.84
CA LEU A 24 -2.83 -2.07 6.86
C LEU A 24 -2.76 -2.75 8.23
N SER A 25 -2.91 -2.00 9.31
CA SER A 25 -2.97 -2.59 10.66
C SER A 25 -4.17 -3.50 10.82
N ASP A 26 -5.33 -3.11 10.29
CA ASP A 26 -6.53 -3.93 10.33
C ASP A 26 -6.33 -5.23 9.54
N MET A 27 -5.71 -5.14 8.36
CA MET A 27 -5.39 -6.34 7.58
C MET A 27 -4.46 -7.27 8.35
N ALA A 28 -3.37 -6.73 8.90
CA ALA A 28 -2.41 -7.53 9.66
C ALA A 28 -3.08 -8.22 10.83
N SER A 29 -3.96 -7.51 11.54
CA SER A 29 -4.72 -8.07 12.66
C SER A 29 -5.61 -9.21 12.21
N GLN A 30 -6.31 -9.07 11.09
CA GLN A 30 -7.16 -10.13 10.55
C GLN A 30 -6.38 -11.38 10.19
N PHE A 31 -5.13 -11.23 9.77
CA PHE A 31 -4.27 -12.36 9.42
C PHE A 31 -3.49 -12.92 10.60
N GLY A 32 -3.61 -12.31 11.77
CA GLY A 32 -2.82 -12.72 12.94
C GLY A 32 -1.34 -12.40 12.79
N LEU A 33 -1.00 -11.37 12.03
CA LEU A 33 0.38 -10.98 11.76
C LEU A 33 0.72 -9.67 12.46
N PRO A 34 2.02 -9.44 12.73
CA PRO A 34 2.47 -8.12 13.20
C PRO A 34 2.31 -7.08 12.11
N ASN A 35 2.43 -5.81 12.48
CA ASN A 35 2.36 -4.69 11.54
C ASN A 35 3.68 -4.59 10.75
N ASP A 36 3.82 -5.48 9.77
CA ASP A 36 5.04 -5.59 8.96
C ASP A 36 5.03 -4.63 7.78
N PHE A 37 4.91 -3.34 8.09
CA PHE A 37 5.03 -2.28 7.09
C PHE A 37 5.62 -1.05 7.77
N THR A 38 6.30 -0.21 6.99
CA THR A 38 6.91 1.02 7.48
C THR A 38 6.76 2.14 6.47
N PHE A 39 6.75 3.38 6.96
CA PHE A 39 6.71 4.57 6.12
C PHE A 39 8.08 5.22 6.10
N GLY A 40 8.47 5.71 4.90
CA GLY A 40 9.69 6.50 4.76
C GLY A 40 9.43 7.98 5.02
N GLU A 41 10.50 8.77 4.93
CA GLU A 41 10.44 10.21 5.12
C GLU A 41 9.63 10.88 4.03
N PRO A 42 8.72 11.79 4.36
CA PRO A 42 7.95 12.51 3.35
C PRO A 42 8.77 13.63 2.71
N THR A 43 8.51 13.85 1.43
CA THR A 43 9.07 14.97 0.67
C THR A 43 7.93 15.71 -0.01
N SER A 44 7.83 17.01 0.21
CA SER A 44 6.75 17.82 -0.36
C SER A 44 7.24 18.61 -1.58
N ARG A 45 6.43 18.61 -2.63
CA ARG A 45 6.73 19.31 -3.88
C ARG A 45 5.44 19.69 -4.59
N PHE A 46 5.30 20.96 -4.94
CA PHE A 46 4.15 21.46 -5.73
C PHE A 46 2.79 21.09 -5.14
N GLY A 47 2.65 21.17 -3.81
CA GLY A 47 1.40 20.85 -3.13
C GLY A 47 1.16 19.35 -2.90
N TRP A 48 2.05 18.50 -3.38
CA TRP A 48 2.00 17.06 -3.17
C TRP A 48 3.05 16.63 -2.17
N THR A 49 2.72 15.64 -1.37
CA THR A 49 3.67 14.97 -0.50
C THR A 49 3.90 13.56 -0.99
N PHE A 50 5.16 13.18 -1.15
CA PHE A 50 5.59 11.87 -1.62
C PHE A 50 6.26 11.14 -0.46
N PHE A 51 5.89 9.90 -0.22
CA PHE A 51 6.53 9.09 0.80
C PHE A 51 6.57 7.63 0.39
N LYS A 52 7.56 6.91 0.90
CA LYS A 52 7.69 5.48 0.62
C LYS A 52 6.87 4.68 1.62
N LEU A 53 6.38 3.54 1.15
CA LEU A 53 5.71 2.56 1.97
C LEU A 53 6.34 1.21 1.68
N TRP A 54 6.90 0.59 2.71
CA TRP A 54 7.48 -0.74 2.62
C TRP A 54 6.51 -1.74 3.22
N ILE A 55 6.14 -2.77 2.45
CA ILE A 55 5.32 -3.89 2.94
C ILE A 55 6.19 -5.13 2.90
N ARG A 56 6.39 -5.76 4.06
CA ARG A 56 7.24 -6.93 4.15
C ARG A 56 6.58 -8.17 3.52
N PRO A 57 7.39 -9.16 3.08
CA PRO A 57 6.87 -10.31 2.35
C PRO A 57 5.75 -11.07 3.05
N ASN A 58 5.83 -11.28 4.36
CA ASN A 58 4.81 -12.04 5.09
C ASN A 58 3.44 -11.39 4.98
N LEU A 59 3.39 -10.07 5.19
CA LEU A 59 2.12 -9.34 5.08
C LEU A 59 1.65 -9.30 3.63
N GLN A 60 2.55 -9.07 2.69
CA GLN A 60 2.20 -9.05 1.27
C GLN A 60 1.64 -10.39 0.81
N ASP A 61 2.25 -11.49 1.22
CA ASP A 61 1.77 -12.83 0.85
C ASP A 61 0.38 -13.11 1.42
N ALA A 62 0.13 -12.69 2.65
CA ALA A 62 -1.18 -12.85 3.28
C ALA A 62 -2.25 -12.05 2.54
N ILE A 63 -1.93 -10.82 2.13
CA ILE A 63 -2.85 -9.99 1.34
C ILE A 63 -3.12 -10.66 -0.01
N ASN A 64 -2.08 -11.15 -0.69
CA ASN A 64 -2.24 -11.82 -1.97
C ASN A 64 -3.13 -13.05 -1.87
N LYS A 65 -3.00 -13.83 -0.81
CA LYS A 65 -3.83 -15.03 -0.61
C LYS A 65 -5.27 -14.66 -0.31
N LYS A 66 -5.48 -13.69 0.57
CA LYS A 66 -6.82 -13.30 1.00
C LYS A 66 -7.63 -12.70 -0.13
N PHE A 67 -7.00 -11.88 -0.96
CA PHE A 67 -7.68 -11.12 -2.02
C PHE A 67 -7.29 -11.59 -3.41
N ASP A 68 -6.87 -12.86 -3.54
CA ASP A 68 -6.40 -13.42 -4.80
C ASP A 68 -7.42 -13.23 -5.94
N ASP A 69 -8.69 -13.50 -5.68
CA ASP A 69 -9.74 -13.36 -6.70
C ASP A 69 -9.88 -11.93 -7.20
N MET A 70 -9.73 -10.95 -6.32
CA MET A 70 -9.82 -9.55 -6.69
C MET A 70 -8.57 -9.09 -7.43
N ILE A 71 -7.40 -9.49 -6.93
CA ILE A 71 -6.12 -9.08 -7.52
C ILE A 71 -5.98 -9.64 -8.94
N ARG A 72 -6.41 -10.86 -9.18
CA ARG A 72 -6.33 -11.49 -10.50
C ARG A 72 -7.11 -10.75 -11.58
N ARG A 73 -8.13 -9.99 -11.21
CA ARG A 73 -8.97 -9.27 -12.16
C ARG A 73 -8.31 -8.05 -12.75
N TYR A 74 -7.25 -7.54 -12.11
CA TYR A 74 -6.50 -6.42 -12.66
C TYR A 74 -5.63 -6.88 -13.82
N LYS A 75 -5.28 -5.94 -14.71
CA LYS A 75 -4.41 -6.21 -15.85
C LYS A 75 -2.97 -5.90 -15.51
N GLY A 76 -2.04 -6.56 -16.20
CA GLY A 76 -0.62 -6.33 -16.05
C GLY A 76 0.11 -7.48 -15.39
N LYS A 77 1.35 -7.23 -15.00
CA LYS A 77 2.18 -8.21 -14.30
C LYS A 77 1.71 -8.38 -12.86
N PRO A 78 2.09 -9.49 -12.17
CA PRO A 78 1.65 -9.71 -10.79
C PRO A 78 1.93 -8.54 -9.85
N GLU A 79 3.11 -7.91 -9.95
CA GLU A 79 3.45 -6.75 -9.10
C GLU A 79 2.55 -5.56 -9.39
N GLU A 80 2.22 -5.34 -10.66
CA GLU A 80 1.32 -4.27 -11.07
C GLU A 80 -0.10 -4.51 -10.55
N LYS A 81 -0.57 -5.76 -10.65
CA LYS A 81 -1.90 -6.12 -10.14
C LYS A 81 -2.02 -5.85 -8.65
N PHE A 82 -1.01 -6.23 -7.88
CA PHE A 82 -0.98 -5.97 -6.45
C PHE A 82 -1.01 -4.46 -6.17
N THR A 83 -0.23 -3.69 -6.92
CA THR A 83 -0.18 -2.24 -6.77
C THR A 83 -1.54 -1.60 -7.03
N PHE A 84 -2.22 -2.00 -8.09
CA PHE A 84 -3.56 -1.49 -8.40
C PHE A 84 -4.56 -1.86 -7.30
N PHE A 85 -4.49 -3.09 -6.80
CA PHE A 85 -5.36 -3.52 -5.72
C PHE A 85 -5.15 -2.68 -4.47
N ILE A 86 -3.91 -2.47 -4.06
CA ILE A 86 -3.58 -1.69 -2.86
C ILE A 86 -4.04 -0.24 -3.02
N ALA A 87 -3.84 0.35 -4.20
CA ALA A 87 -4.29 1.71 -4.47
C ALA A 87 -5.81 1.83 -4.30
N ASP A 88 -6.55 0.90 -4.87
CA ASP A 88 -8.01 0.88 -4.76
C ASP A 88 -8.46 0.61 -3.34
N TYR A 89 -7.75 -0.26 -2.62
CA TYR A 89 -8.08 -0.56 -1.23
C TYR A 89 -7.95 0.69 -0.36
N PHE A 90 -6.86 1.45 -0.54
CA PHE A 90 -6.68 2.70 0.20
C PHE A 90 -7.78 3.71 -0.13
N GLN A 91 -8.16 3.82 -1.41
CA GLN A 91 -9.25 4.71 -1.81
C GLN A 91 -10.57 4.30 -1.16
N SER A 92 -10.81 3.00 -1.03
CA SER A 92 -12.03 2.50 -0.37
C SER A 92 -12.08 2.87 1.11
N LYS A 93 -10.93 3.19 1.71
CA LYS A 93 -10.83 3.62 3.10
C LYS A 93 -10.80 5.14 3.26
N GLY A 94 -11.02 5.88 2.18
CA GLY A 94 -11.10 7.32 2.20
C GLY A 94 -9.83 8.05 1.83
N CYS A 95 -8.77 7.32 1.45
CA CYS A 95 -7.52 7.95 1.05
C CYS A 95 -7.65 8.63 -0.32
N LYS A 96 -7.01 9.77 -0.46
CA LYS A 96 -6.94 10.50 -1.74
C LYS A 96 -5.50 10.41 -2.26
N THR A 97 -5.05 9.18 -2.51
CA THR A 97 -3.67 8.92 -2.83
C THR A 97 -3.52 8.27 -4.19
N LYS A 98 -2.33 8.42 -4.76
CA LYS A 98 -1.86 7.62 -5.88
C LYS A 98 -0.73 6.72 -5.36
N VAL A 99 -0.70 5.48 -5.84
CA VAL A 99 0.30 4.50 -5.41
C VAL A 99 1.04 4.00 -6.65
N LYS A 100 2.35 3.98 -6.55
CA LYS A 100 3.22 3.57 -7.63
C LYS A 100 4.24 2.56 -7.10
N LEU A 101 4.47 1.49 -7.84
CA LEU A 101 5.52 0.53 -7.49
C LEU A 101 6.88 1.14 -7.82
N VAL A 102 7.81 1.07 -6.87
CA VAL A 102 9.17 1.56 -7.07
C VAL A 102 10.06 0.38 -7.41
N ASP A 103 10.76 0.49 -8.53
CA ASP A 103 11.77 -0.50 -8.90
C ASP A 103 12.99 -0.36 -7.99
N VAL A 104 13.50 -1.49 -7.57
CA VAL A 104 14.64 -1.54 -6.66
C VAL A 104 15.82 -2.20 -7.38
#